data_83ad207f953a24ea594ca22d29db0d1c
#
_entry.id   83ad207f953a24ea594ca22d29db0d1c
#
_cell.length_a   1.000
_cell.length_b   1.000
_cell.length_c   1.000
_cell.angle_alpha   90.00
_cell.angle_beta   90.00
_cell.angle_gamma   90.00
#
_symmetry.space_group_name_H-M   'P 1'
#
loop_
_entity.id
_entity.type
_entity.pdbx_description
1 polymer ?
#
loop_
_entity_poly.entity_id
_entity_poly.type
_entity_poly.pdbx_seq_one_letter_code
_entity_poly.pdbx_strand_id
1 'polypeptide(L)'
;MYARPPEPVWKLFSMYAMSGKNETFHGTTILLVQKDGRVVLAGDGQVTFGDTVIKQRARKIRRVYNDKVLVGFAGATADAFSLVARLESKLEQFQGNLNRAAVELAQEWRTDRALRHLEAYLLATDGKNVYMISGTGDVIEPDDGLLAVGSGGVYALAAARALVRNSKLPARKIAEEALKIAGEICIFTNNEIIVDEL
;
A
#
# COMPACT_ATOMS: atom_id res chain seq x y z
N MET A 1 -28.64 -2.76 54.87
CA MET A 1 -27.91 -2.25 53.70
C MET A 1 -27.61 -3.44 52.79
N TYR A 2 -28.43 -3.69 51.76
CA TYR A 2 -28.25 -4.82 50.85
C TYR A 2 -27.24 -4.43 49.77
N ALA A 3 -26.12 -5.16 49.73
CA ALA A 3 -25.16 -5.01 48.65
C ALA A 3 -25.81 -5.48 47.32
N ARG A 4 -25.68 -4.66 46.25
CA ARG A 4 -26.12 -5.09 44.91
C ARG A 4 -25.34 -6.34 44.50
N PRO A 5 -26.03 -7.34 43.90
CA PRO A 5 -25.31 -8.50 43.35
C PRO A 5 -24.35 -8.05 42.25
N PRO A 6 -23.21 -8.73 42.08
CA PRO A 6 -22.25 -8.40 41.05
C PRO A 6 -22.90 -8.50 39.66
N GLU A 7 -22.59 -7.54 38.78
CA GLU A 7 -23.07 -7.52 37.39
C GLU A 7 -22.65 -8.83 36.67
N PRO A 8 -23.56 -9.45 35.94
CA PRO A 8 -23.27 -10.73 35.30
C PRO A 8 -22.24 -10.57 34.17
N VAL A 9 -21.32 -11.50 34.10
CA VAL A 9 -20.15 -11.50 33.17
C VAL A 9 -20.52 -11.31 31.69
N TRP A 10 -21.75 -11.76 31.29
CA TRP A 10 -22.23 -11.54 29.91
C TRP A 10 -22.44 -10.05 29.56
N LYS A 11 -22.68 -9.19 30.55
CA LYS A 11 -22.78 -7.73 30.32
C LYS A 11 -21.44 -7.09 29.94
N LEU A 12 -20.36 -7.62 30.48
CA LEU A 12 -18.99 -7.24 30.07
C LEU A 12 -18.72 -7.65 28.61
N PHE A 13 -19.17 -8.85 28.20
CA PHE A 13 -19.05 -9.28 26.79
C PHE A 13 -19.93 -8.45 25.84
N SER A 14 -21.14 -8.01 26.26
CA SER A 14 -21.98 -7.16 25.43
C SER A 14 -21.44 -5.75 25.25
N MET A 15 -20.75 -5.20 26.25
CA MET A 15 -20.05 -3.89 26.13
C MET A 15 -18.83 -3.97 25.21
N TYR A 16 -18.15 -5.12 25.13
CA TYR A 16 -17.06 -5.34 24.17
C TYR A 16 -17.55 -5.52 22.74
N ALA A 17 -18.74 -6.13 22.57
CA ALA A 17 -19.37 -6.34 21.25
C ALA A 17 -20.04 -5.09 20.67
N MET A 18 -20.26 -4.03 21.45
CA MET A 18 -20.92 -2.80 21.01
C MET A 18 -19.97 -1.60 20.81
N SER A 19 -18.67 -1.81 20.86
CA SER A 19 -17.72 -0.86 20.29
C SER A 19 -17.86 -0.94 18.77
N GLY A 20 -18.69 -0.07 18.19
CA GLY A 20 -18.86 0.08 16.75
C GLY A 20 -17.59 0.61 16.10
N LYS A 21 -16.53 -0.18 16.12
CA LYS A 21 -15.41 -0.04 15.20
C LYS A 21 -15.95 -0.45 13.84
N ASN A 22 -16.01 0.47 12.91
CA ASN A 22 -16.16 0.12 11.50
C ASN A 22 -15.07 -0.92 11.20
N GLU A 23 -15.47 -2.19 11.04
CA GLU A 23 -14.58 -3.26 10.67
C GLU A 23 -14.14 -3.01 9.25
N THR A 24 -12.95 -2.45 9.10
CA THR A 24 -12.35 -2.13 7.81
C THR A 24 -11.23 -3.11 7.51
N PHE A 25 -11.05 -3.41 6.23
CA PHE A 25 -9.89 -4.16 5.78
C PHE A 25 -8.65 -3.30 5.93
N HIS A 26 -7.70 -3.78 6.72
CA HIS A 26 -6.38 -3.19 6.89
C HIS A 26 -5.32 -4.20 6.46
N GLY A 27 -4.12 -3.71 6.23
CA GLY A 27 -2.98 -4.58 6.00
C GLY A 27 -2.47 -4.48 4.59
N THR A 28 -1.72 -3.44 4.38
CA THR A 28 -0.91 -3.29 3.17
C THR A 28 0.21 -2.34 3.52
N THR A 29 1.44 -2.78 3.24
CA THR A 29 2.59 -1.89 3.21
C THR A 29 3.29 -2.11 1.89
N ILE A 30 3.38 -1.07 1.09
CA ILE A 30 4.13 -1.04 -0.16
C ILE A 30 5.21 0.01 -0.04
N LEU A 31 6.41 -0.36 -0.46
CA LEU A 31 7.58 0.50 -0.53
C LEU A 31 8.17 0.46 -1.93
N LEU A 32 8.44 1.62 -2.49
CA LEU A 32 9.20 1.80 -3.72
C LEU A 32 10.54 2.43 -3.39
N VAL A 33 11.61 1.85 -3.93
CA VAL A 33 12.99 2.32 -3.79
C VAL A 33 13.62 2.47 -5.17
N GLN A 34 13.97 3.71 -5.53
CA GLN A 34 14.77 4.01 -6.72
C GLN A 34 16.18 4.38 -6.28
N LYS A 35 17.17 3.60 -6.71
CA LYS A 35 18.57 3.83 -6.38
C LYS A 35 19.49 3.24 -7.45
N ASP A 36 20.54 3.97 -7.81
CA ASP A 36 21.58 3.53 -8.73
C ASP A 36 21.04 3.03 -10.09
N GLY A 37 19.98 3.70 -10.61
CA GLY A 37 19.36 3.37 -11.89
C GLY A 37 18.43 2.13 -11.85
N ARG A 38 18.17 1.57 -10.68
CA ARG A 38 17.22 0.47 -10.48
C ARG A 38 16.00 0.94 -9.69
N VAL A 39 14.84 0.43 -10.03
CA VAL A 39 13.61 0.67 -9.28
C VAL A 39 13.07 -0.65 -8.76
N VAL A 40 12.85 -0.69 -7.46
CA VAL A 40 12.35 -1.86 -6.73
C VAL A 40 11.02 -1.49 -6.08
N LEU A 41 10.02 -2.34 -6.29
CA LEU A 41 8.74 -2.27 -5.61
C LEU A 41 8.63 -3.48 -4.69
N ALA A 42 8.40 -3.24 -3.41
CA ALA A 42 8.29 -4.29 -2.40
C ALA A 42 7.02 -4.13 -1.58
N GLY A 43 6.45 -5.23 -1.15
CA GLY A 43 5.25 -5.22 -0.31
C GLY A 43 5.16 -6.43 0.60
N ASP A 44 4.49 -6.24 1.74
CA ASP A 44 4.15 -7.32 2.65
C ASP A 44 2.96 -8.15 2.15
N GLY A 45 2.73 -9.32 2.75
CA GLY A 45 1.63 -10.23 2.36
C GLY A 45 0.39 -10.17 3.23
N GLN A 46 0.35 -9.35 4.30
CA GLN A 46 -0.75 -9.40 5.27
C GLN A 46 -2.02 -8.72 4.77
N VAL A 47 -3.16 -9.38 5.02
CA VAL A 47 -4.50 -8.78 4.94
C VAL A 47 -5.20 -9.04 6.26
N THR A 48 -5.71 -7.97 6.88
CA THR A 48 -6.34 -7.98 8.20
C THR A 48 -7.75 -7.42 8.08
N PHE A 49 -8.71 -8.02 8.76
CA PHE A 49 -10.06 -7.52 8.92
C PHE A 49 -10.30 -7.24 10.39
N GLY A 50 -10.50 -5.99 10.75
CA GLY A 50 -10.47 -5.56 12.14
C GLY A 50 -9.15 -5.97 12.81
N ASP A 51 -9.24 -6.80 13.83
CA ASP A 51 -8.09 -7.31 14.60
C ASP A 51 -7.65 -8.73 14.17
N THR A 52 -8.20 -9.27 13.06
CA THR A 52 -7.97 -10.65 12.61
C THR A 52 -7.17 -10.71 11.30
N VAL A 53 -6.06 -11.44 11.28
CA VAL A 53 -5.30 -11.71 10.05
C VAL A 53 -6.04 -12.74 9.21
N ILE A 54 -6.52 -12.32 8.04
CA ILE A 54 -7.27 -13.17 7.10
C ILE A 54 -6.34 -13.86 6.10
N LYS A 55 -5.25 -13.19 5.69
CA LYS A 55 -4.29 -13.71 4.72
C LYS A 55 -2.89 -13.19 5.03
N GLN A 56 -1.87 -14.05 4.84
CA GLN A 56 -0.49 -13.71 5.13
C GLN A 56 0.39 -13.56 3.87
N ARG A 57 -0.07 -14.02 2.71
CA ARG A 57 0.69 -14.06 1.45
C ARG A 57 -0.11 -13.48 0.30
N ALA A 58 -0.66 -12.28 0.48
CA ALA A 58 -1.33 -11.57 -0.59
C ALA A 58 -0.31 -10.93 -1.54
N ARG A 59 -0.55 -11.05 -2.84
CA ARG A 59 0.25 -10.33 -3.85
C ARG A 59 -0.34 -8.95 -4.06
N LYS A 60 0.38 -7.93 -3.64
CA LYS A 60 -0.01 -6.52 -3.70
C LYS A 60 0.80 -5.74 -4.75
N ILE A 61 1.65 -6.44 -5.49
CA ILE A 61 2.44 -5.93 -6.61
C ILE A 61 2.04 -6.68 -7.87
N ARG A 62 1.92 -5.95 -8.97
CA ARG A 62 1.60 -6.48 -10.29
C ARG A 62 2.48 -5.86 -11.36
N ARG A 63 2.76 -6.65 -12.38
CA ARG A 63 3.30 -6.18 -13.65
C ARG A 63 2.14 -5.94 -14.60
N VAL A 64 2.13 -4.80 -15.25
CA VAL A 64 1.14 -4.41 -16.25
C VAL A 64 1.83 -3.91 -17.52
N TYR A 65 1.06 -3.69 -18.57
CA TYR A 65 1.55 -3.17 -19.84
C TYR A 65 2.78 -3.96 -20.37
N ASN A 66 2.57 -5.26 -20.70
CA ASN A 66 3.62 -6.15 -21.18
C ASN A 66 4.85 -6.23 -20.25
N ASP A 67 4.62 -6.30 -18.95
CA ASP A 67 5.63 -6.36 -17.89
C ASP A 67 6.56 -5.13 -17.78
N LYS A 68 6.23 -4.04 -18.46
CA LYS A 68 7.05 -2.82 -18.50
C LYS A 68 6.75 -1.84 -17.36
N VAL A 69 5.64 -2.02 -16.65
CA VAL A 69 5.24 -1.15 -15.53
C VAL A 69 4.96 -2.02 -14.32
N LEU A 70 5.56 -1.66 -13.18
CA LEU A 70 5.21 -2.22 -11.86
C LEU A 70 4.19 -1.33 -11.18
N VAL A 71 3.19 -1.97 -10.57
CA VAL A 71 2.17 -1.29 -9.78
C VAL A 71 2.02 -1.98 -8.44
N GLY A 72 2.18 -1.23 -7.35
CA GLY A 72 1.83 -1.65 -6.00
C GLY A 72 0.60 -0.89 -5.50
N PHE A 73 -0.21 -1.50 -4.67
CA PHE A 73 -1.42 -0.86 -4.19
C PHE A 73 -1.65 -1.10 -2.69
N ALA A 74 -2.23 -0.09 -2.04
CA ALA A 74 -2.67 -0.12 -0.65
C ALA A 74 -4.12 0.37 -0.56
N GLY A 75 -4.93 -0.27 0.29
CA GLY A 75 -6.36 0.02 0.47
C GLY A 75 -7.23 -1.22 0.30
N ALA A 76 -8.52 -1.04 0.04
CA ALA A 76 -9.45 -2.14 -0.20
C ALA A 76 -9.07 -2.91 -1.47
N THR A 77 -8.95 -4.24 -1.36
CA THR A 77 -8.41 -5.09 -2.43
C THR A 77 -9.24 -5.01 -3.73
N ALA A 78 -10.57 -4.97 -3.63
CA ALA A 78 -11.44 -4.88 -4.80
C ALA A 78 -11.26 -3.55 -5.54
N ASP A 79 -11.14 -2.45 -4.78
CA ASP A 79 -10.93 -1.11 -5.29
C ASP A 79 -9.59 -1.01 -6.02
N ALA A 80 -8.55 -1.56 -5.40
CA ALA A 80 -7.22 -1.58 -5.96
C ALA A 80 -7.14 -2.32 -7.31
N PHE A 81 -7.82 -3.46 -7.45
CA PHE A 81 -7.85 -4.19 -8.73
C PHE A 81 -8.54 -3.39 -9.84
N SER A 82 -9.65 -2.72 -9.52
CA SER A 82 -10.35 -1.85 -10.47
C SER A 82 -9.44 -0.72 -10.97
N LEU A 83 -8.69 -0.09 -10.05
CA LEU A 83 -7.77 1.00 -10.38
C LEU A 83 -6.55 0.54 -11.18
N VAL A 84 -5.98 -0.63 -10.85
CA VAL A 84 -4.87 -1.21 -11.64
C VAL A 84 -5.31 -1.51 -13.06
N ALA A 85 -6.49 -2.10 -13.27
CA ALA A 85 -7.02 -2.36 -14.61
C ALA A 85 -7.25 -1.06 -15.42
N ARG A 86 -7.72 0.00 -14.75
CA ARG A 86 -7.88 1.32 -15.39
C ARG A 86 -6.54 1.95 -15.75
N LEU A 87 -5.53 1.86 -14.87
CA LEU A 87 -4.18 2.32 -15.18
C LEU A 87 -3.61 1.59 -16.40
N GLU A 88 -3.79 0.27 -16.48
CA GLU A 88 -3.35 -0.53 -17.62
C GLU A 88 -4.03 -0.08 -18.91
N SER A 89 -5.34 0.14 -18.90
CA SER A 89 -6.08 0.69 -20.05
C SER A 89 -5.55 2.07 -20.48
N LYS A 90 -5.20 2.96 -19.51
CA LYS A 90 -4.59 4.26 -19.84
C LYS A 90 -3.17 4.09 -20.42
N LEU A 91 -2.39 3.13 -19.91
CA LEU A 91 -1.07 2.84 -20.47
C LEU A 91 -1.17 2.35 -21.92
N GLU A 92 -2.14 1.50 -22.24
CA GLU A 92 -2.42 1.08 -23.62
C GLU A 92 -2.82 2.28 -24.50
N GLN A 93 -3.76 3.11 -24.01
CA GLN A 93 -4.23 4.31 -24.73
C GLN A 93 -3.10 5.29 -25.02
N PHE A 94 -2.16 5.48 -24.09
CA PHE A 94 -1.05 6.43 -24.21
C PHE A 94 0.28 5.80 -24.55
N GLN A 95 0.27 4.58 -25.13
CA GLN A 95 1.45 3.89 -25.66
C GLN A 95 2.58 3.74 -24.61
N GLY A 96 2.21 3.46 -23.36
CA GLY A 96 3.14 3.24 -22.25
C GLY A 96 3.66 4.52 -21.59
N ASN A 97 3.14 5.70 -21.93
CA ASN A 97 3.50 6.94 -21.24
C ASN A 97 2.89 6.97 -19.84
N LEU A 98 3.68 6.52 -18.84
CA LEU A 98 3.25 6.39 -17.45
C LEU A 98 2.83 7.73 -16.85
N ASN A 99 3.54 8.82 -17.14
CA ASN A 99 3.19 10.16 -16.62
C ASN A 99 1.77 10.54 -17.05
N ARG A 100 1.49 10.44 -18.36
CA ARG A 100 0.17 10.78 -18.89
C ARG A 100 -0.92 9.83 -18.35
N ALA A 101 -0.64 8.54 -18.32
CA ALA A 101 -1.58 7.54 -17.80
C ALA A 101 -1.93 7.79 -16.32
N ALA A 102 -0.95 8.15 -15.49
CA ALA A 102 -1.13 8.47 -14.08
C ALA A 102 -2.02 9.72 -13.89
N VAL A 103 -1.73 10.80 -14.61
CA VAL A 103 -2.52 12.05 -14.54
C VAL A 103 -3.96 11.83 -14.98
N GLU A 104 -4.17 11.14 -16.11
CA GLU A 104 -5.51 10.86 -16.63
C GLU A 104 -6.30 9.92 -15.70
N LEU A 105 -5.64 8.94 -15.09
CA LEU A 105 -6.27 8.10 -14.07
C LEU A 105 -6.67 8.91 -12.83
N ALA A 106 -5.78 9.77 -12.33
CA ALA A 106 -6.06 10.59 -11.16
C ALA A 106 -7.24 11.55 -11.39
N GLN A 107 -7.33 12.16 -12.57
CA GLN A 107 -8.46 13.02 -12.95
C GLN A 107 -9.77 12.23 -13.05
N GLU A 108 -9.75 11.06 -13.69
CA GLU A 108 -10.90 10.16 -13.77
C GLU A 108 -11.31 9.70 -12.36
N TRP A 109 -10.37 9.28 -11.54
CA TRP A 109 -10.64 8.81 -10.17
C TRP A 109 -11.36 9.88 -9.34
N ARG A 110 -10.89 11.11 -9.40
CA ARG A 110 -11.49 12.24 -8.67
C ARG A 110 -12.88 12.60 -9.16
N THR A 111 -13.15 12.51 -10.46
CA THR A 111 -14.38 13.03 -11.10
C THR A 111 -15.48 12.01 -11.29
N ASP A 112 -15.12 10.73 -11.43
CA ASP A 112 -16.08 9.64 -11.59
C ASP A 112 -16.79 9.34 -10.26
N ARG A 113 -18.13 9.31 -10.30
CA ARG A 113 -18.97 9.07 -9.12
C ARG A 113 -18.74 7.71 -8.47
N ALA A 114 -18.42 6.68 -9.24
CA ALA A 114 -18.15 5.33 -8.75
C ALA A 114 -16.75 5.25 -8.15
N LEU A 115 -15.76 5.90 -8.77
CA LEU A 115 -14.36 5.80 -8.36
C LEU A 115 -14.00 6.66 -7.14
N ARG A 116 -14.58 7.86 -7.01
CA ARG A 116 -14.22 8.81 -5.94
C ARG A 116 -14.45 8.30 -4.52
N HIS A 117 -15.18 7.20 -4.35
CA HIS A 117 -15.40 6.52 -3.08
C HIS A 117 -14.37 5.43 -2.78
N LEU A 118 -13.50 5.13 -3.75
CA LEU A 118 -12.47 4.11 -3.57
C LEU A 118 -11.33 4.66 -2.71
N GLU A 119 -11.09 3.98 -1.60
CA GLU A 119 -10.01 4.33 -0.67
C GLU A 119 -8.78 3.47 -0.96
N ALA A 120 -7.92 3.95 -1.83
CA ALA A 120 -6.68 3.28 -2.21
C ALA A 120 -5.58 4.28 -2.57
N TYR A 121 -4.35 3.75 -2.59
CA TYR A 121 -3.17 4.41 -3.16
C TYR A 121 -2.52 3.45 -4.13
N LEU A 122 -2.05 3.96 -5.25
CA LEU A 122 -1.21 3.22 -6.19
C LEU A 122 0.20 3.80 -6.17
N LEU A 123 1.21 2.92 -6.16
CA LEU A 123 2.58 3.26 -6.53
C LEU A 123 2.85 2.64 -7.90
N ALA A 124 3.31 3.43 -8.86
CA ALA A 124 3.57 2.96 -10.21
C ALA A 124 4.94 3.39 -10.69
N THR A 125 5.62 2.52 -11.46
CA THR A 125 6.91 2.81 -12.07
C THR A 125 7.11 2.09 -13.39
N ASP A 126 7.78 2.76 -14.33
CA ASP A 126 8.26 2.20 -15.61
C ASP A 126 9.78 1.97 -15.62
N GLY A 127 10.42 2.00 -14.44
CA GLY A 127 11.87 1.89 -14.26
C GLY A 127 12.62 3.21 -14.36
N LYS A 128 11.96 4.29 -14.81
CA LYS A 128 12.52 5.63 -14.88
C LYS A 128 11.75 6.61 -14.02
N ASN A 129 10.43 6.64 -14.22
CA ASN A 129 9.50 7.50 -13.51
C ASN A 129 8.87 6.71 -12.36
N VAL A 130 8.62 7.38 -11.26
CA VAL A 130 7.96 6.82 -10.07
C VAL A 130 6.86 7.75 -9.60
N TYR A 131 5.65 7.23 -9.40
CA TYR A 131 4.49 8.02 -9.01
C TYR A 131 3.70 7.36 -7.90
N MET A 132 3.20 8.19 -6.98
CA MET A 132 2.07 7.86 -6.12
C MET A 132 0.82 8.51 -6.71
N ILE A 133 -0.25 7.73 -6.86
CA ILE A 133 -1.54 8.17 -7.38
C ILE A 133 -2.60 7.95 -6.29
N SER A 134 -3.39 8.97 -5.98
CA SER A 134 -4.43 8.93 -4.94
C SER A 134 -5.83 9.21 -5.48
N GLY A 135 -6.83 8.79 -4.72
CA GLY A 135 -8.24 9.06 -5.01
C GLY A 135 -8.64 10.54 -4.91
N THR A 136 -7.82 11.37 -4.27
CA THR A 136 -7.98 12.82 -4.23
C THR A 136 -7.57 13.51 -5.53
N GLY A 137 -6.97 12.75 -6.45
CA GLY A 137 -6.49 13.26 -7.74
C GLY A 137 -5.04 13.70 -7.73
N ASP A 138 -4.30 13.37 -6.67
CA ASP A 138 -2.89 13.72 -6.58
C ASP A 138 -2.03 12.71 -7.35
N VAL A 139 -1.05 13.22 -8.09
CA VAL A 139 0.04 12.46 -8.69
C VAL A 139 1.33 13.04 -8.15
N ILE A 140 2.01 12.28 -7.29
CA ILE A 140 3.19 12.74 -6.57
C ILE A 140 4.41 11.97 -7.06
N GLU A 141 5.43 12.69 -7.48
CA GLU A 141 6.77 12.20 -7.75
C GLU A 141 7.67 12.51 -6.54
N PRO A 142 8.45 11.54 -6.03
CA PRO A 142 9.29 11.78 -4.85
C PRO A 142 10.60 12.50 -5.22
N ASP A 143 11.05 13.39 -4.34
CA ASP A 143 12.33 14.09 -4.52
C ASP A 143 13.55 13.18 -4.32
N ASP A 144 13.41 12.11 -3.54
CA ASP A 144 14.48 11.21 -3.11
C ASP A 144 14.39 9.79 -3.67
N GLY A 145 13.48 9.56 -4.62
CA GLY A 145 13.25 8.25 -5.23
C GLY A 145 12.62 7.21 -4.29
N LEU A 146 12.02 7.65 -3.18
CA LEU A 146 11.41 6.77 -2.18
C LEU A 146 9.93 7.11 -1.98
N LEU A 147 9.07 6.13 -2.12
CA LEU A 147 7.64 6.23 -1.83
C LEU A 147 7.17 5.04 -1.01
N ALA A 148 6.28 5.28 -0.06
CA ALA A 148 5.62 4.19 0.64
C ALA A 148 4.16 4.54 0.93
N VAL A 149 3.31 3.52 0.92
CA VAL A 149 1.87 3.64 1.19
C VAL A 149 1.39 2.48 2.06
N GLY A 150 0.25 2.71 2.71
CA GLY A 150 -0.39 1.74 3.58
C GLY A 150 0.01 1.85 5.05
N SER A 151 -0.47 0.93 5.88
CA SER A 151 -0.40 1.01 7.35
C SER A 151 1.03 1.09 7.90
N GLY A 152 1.96 0.30 7.35
CA GLY A 152 3.39 0.33 7.72
C GLY A 152 4.22 1.29 6.88
N GLY A 153 3.60 2.03 5.93
CA GLY A 153 4.31 2.84 4.94
C GLY A 153 5.25 3.87 5.54
N VAL A 154 4.82 4.60 6.58
CA VAL A 154 5.66 5.61 7.26
C VAL A 154 6.91 5.00 7.88
N TYR A 155 6.79 3.82 8.48
CA TYR A 155 7.93 3.11 9.08
C TYR A 155 8.89 2.60 8.02
N ALA A 156 8.36 1.99 6.96
CA ALA A 156 9.14 1.54 5.81
C ALA A 156 9.88 2.69 5.13
N LEU A 157 9.20 3.83 4.91
CA LEU A 157 9.80 5.01 4.31
C LEU A 157 10.94 5.60 5.16
N ALA A 158 10.71 5.72 6.48
CA ALA A 158 11.73 6.23 7.40
C ALA A 158 12.96 5.32 7.43
N ALA A 159 12.76 4.01 7.50
CA ALA A 159 13.83 3.02 7.45
C ALA A 159 14.58 3.04 6.11
N ALA A 160 13.87 3.09 4.98
CA ALA A 160 14.47 3.17 3.65
C ALA A 160 15.33 4.44 3.49
N ARG A 161 14.85 5.61 3.94
CA ARG A 161 15.61 6.85 3.94
C ARG A 161 16.89 6.77 4.76
N ALA A 162 16.82 6.16 5.95
CA ALA A 162 18.00 5.96 6.79
C ALA A 162 19.01 5.04 6.12
N LEU A 163 18.56 3.93 5.53
CA LEU A 163 19.42 2.96 4.83
C LEU A 163 20.06 3.54 3.56
N VAL A 164 19.31 4.31 2.77
CA VAL A 164 19.86 4.99 1.58
C VAL A 164 20.98 5.95 1.96
N ARG A 165 20.81 6.71 3.03
CA ARG A 165 21.76 7.73 3.46
C ARG A 165 23.03 7.17 4.13
N ASN A 166 22.89 6.04 4.84
CA ASN A 166 23.94 5.53 5.73
C ASN A 166 24.48 4.15 5.33
N SER A 167 24.10 3.62 4.16
CA SER A 167 24.59 2.31 3.71
C SER A 167 24.88 2.29 2.21
N LYS A 168 25.66 1.29 1.79
CA LYS A 168 25.92 0.96 0.38
C LYS A 168 25.03 -0.18 -0.14
N LEU A 169 23.97 -0.50 0.55
CA LEU A 169 23.07 -1.57 0.15
C LEU A 169 22.39 -1.26 -1.19
N PRO A 170 22.20 -2.28 -2.06
CA PRO A 170 21.43 -2.10 -3.30
C PRO A 170 19.95 -1.89 -2.98
N ALA A 171 19.21 -1.29 -3.94
CA ALA A 171 17.79 -0.94 -3.79
C ALA A 171 16.93 -2.09 -3.24
N ARG A 172 17.13 -3.32 -3.76
CA ARG A 172 16.42 -4.52 -3.32
C ARG A 172 16.63 -4.80 -1.83
N LYS A 173 17.87 -4.74 -1.35
CA LYS A 173 18.19 -5.00 0.07
C LYS A 173 17.64 -3.91 0.98
N ILE A 174 17.67 -2.66 0.53
CA ILE A 174 17.05 -1.55 1.26
C ILE A 174 15.54 -1.78 1.40
N ALA A 175 14.85 -2.17 0.34
CA ALA A 175 13.42 -2.43 0.36
C ALA A 175 13.07 -3.60 1.30
N GLU A 176 13.81 -4.71 1.23
CA GLU A 176 13.64 -5.88 2.11
C GLU A 176 13.82 -5.52 3.58
N GLU A 177 14.92 -4.86 3.94
CA GLU A 177 15.21 -4.49 5.34
C GLU A 177 14.24 -3.44 5.88
N ALA A 178 13.88 -2.44 5.07
CA ALA A 178 12.92 -1.42 5.49
C ALA A 178 11.52 -1.99 5.77
N LEU A 179 11.08 -2.98 4.97
CA LEU A 179 9.81 -3.66 5.22
C LEU A 179 9.86 -4.59 6.43
N LYS A 180 10.98 -5.24 6.71
CA LYS A 180 11.17 -6.01 7.95
C LYS A 180 11.03 -5.11 9.19
N ILE A 181 11.72 -3.96 9.19
CA ILE A 181 11.62 -2.97 10.27
C ILE A 181 10.16 -2.49 10.41
N ALA A 182 9.46 -2.24 9.30
CA ALA A 182 8.06 -1.88 9.35
C ALA A 182 7.19 -3.00 9.96
N GLY A 183 7.48 -4.28 9.64
CA GLY A 183 6.79 -5.44 10.21
C GLY A 183 7.05 -5.66 11.70
N GLU A 184 8.19 -5.22 12.22
CA GLU A 184 8.48 -5.25 13.66
C GLU A 184 7.69 -4.20 14.47
N ILE A 185 7.20 -3.13 13.81
CA ILE A 185 6.55 -2.00 14.45
C ILE A 185 5.03 -2.01 14.18
N CYS A 186 4.63 -2.29 12.95
CA CYS A 186 3.25 -2.19 12.48
C CYS A 186 2.56 -3.55 12.56
N ILE A 187 1.55 -3.67 13.41
CA ILE A 187 0.76 -4.92 13.58
C ILE A 187 0.02 -5.35 12.30
N PHE A 188 -0.14 -4.45 11.33
CA PHE A 188 -0.79 -4.69 10.03
C PHE A 188 0.20 -5.03 8.91
N THR A 189 1.47 -5.26 9.23
CA THR A 189 2.53 -5.58 8.28
C THR A 189 3.26 -6.83 8.74
N ASN A 190 3.49 -7.78 7.82
CA ASN A 190 4.24 -9.01 8.13
C ASN A 190 5.56 -9.11 7.34
N ASN A 191 6.33 -10.15 7.63
CA ASN A 191 7.63 -10.40 7.01
C ASN A 191 7.55 -11.31 5.75
N GLU A 192 6.34 -11.61 5.25
CA GLU A 192 6.16 -12.29 3.96
C GLU A 192 6.30 -11.27 2.82
N ILE A 193 7.53 -10.90 2.54
CA ILE A 193 7.88 -9.79 1.64
C ILE A 193 8.00 -10.30 0.20
N ILE A 194 7.25 -9.67 -0.71
CA ILE A 194 7.34 -9.87 -2.16
C ILE A 194 8.07 -8.66 -2.74
N VAL A 195 9.08 -8.94 -3.58
CA VAL A 195 9.90 -7.90 -4.21
C VAL A 195 9.93 -8.12 -5.70
N ASP A 196 9.66 -7.07 -6.45
CA ASP A 196 9.76 -7.02 -7.90
C ASP A 196 10.59 -5.82 -8.36
N GLU A 197 11.30 -5.89 -9.49
CA GLU A 197 12.24 -4.86 -9.95
C GLU A 197 12.22 -4.69 -11.48
N LEU A 198 12.50 -3.45 -11.92
CA LEU A 198 12.74 -3.04 -13.30
C LEU A 198 14.13 -2.47 -13.45
#